data_c1d80c64d09b2af22ad8abe085684f0e
#
_entry.id   c1d80c64d09b2af22ad8abe085684f0e
#
_cell.length_a   1.000
_cell.length_b   1.000
_cell.length_c   1.000
_cell.angle_alpha   90.00
_cell.angle_beta   90.00
_cell.angle_gamma   90.00
#
_symmetry.space_group_name_H-M   'P 1'
#
loop_
_entity.id
_entity.type
_entity.pdbx_description
1 polymer ?
#
loop_
_entity_poly.entity_id
_entity_poly.type
_entity_poly.pdbx_seq_one_letter_code
_entity_poly.pdbx_strand_id
1 'polypeptide(L)'
;GKDTMMGRKHIVPYALYRVHGFISANLAAKTGFSDEDLQKLWQALQMMFEYDRSAARGEMTARKLIIFKHDSILGSQPAHKLFERVTVERVQGESGSPAAAFSDYRINVDREALQGITIEELL
;
A
#
# COMPACT_ATOMS: atom_id res chain seq x y z
N GLY A 1 -24.38 8.64 -36.61
CA GLY A 1 -24.10 8.47 -36.37
C GLY A 1 -23.77 8.30 -35.94
N LYS A 2 -23.71 8.22 -36.06
CA LYS A 2 -23.21 7.96 -35.76
C LYS A 2 -22.93 7.51 -35.34
N ASP A 3 -23.86 7.84 -35.29
CA ASP A 3 -22.82 7.13 -35.31
C ASP A 3 -22.63 5.99 -34.41
N THR A 4 -22.58 4.97 -34.82
CA THR A 4 -22.21 3.80 -34.09
C THR A 4 -20.81 3.96 -33.64
N MET A 5 -20.67 4.36 -32.40
CA MET A 5 -19.34 4.34 -31.83
C MET A 5 -18.98 2.94 -31.49
N MET A 6 -18.26 2.30 -32.34
CA MET A 6 -17.58 1.10 -31.97
C MET A 6 -16.32 1.45 -31.20
N GLY A 7 -16.54 1.86 -29.98
CA GLY A 7 -15.42 2.16 -29.11
C GLY A 7 -14.80 0.87 -28.59
N ARG A 8 -13.47 0.77 -28.66
CA ARG A 8 -12.76 -0.27 -27.94
C ARG A 8 -12.59 0.17 -26.50
N LYS A 9 -13.12 -0.62 -25.60
CA LYS A 9 -12.87 -0.40 -24.19
C LYS A 9 -11.57 -1.10 -23.81
N HIS A 10 -10.57 -0.30 -23.48
CA HIS A 10 -9.31 -0.83 -22.97
C HIS A 10 -9.44 -1.00 -21.47
N ILE A 11 -9.29 -2.24 -21.01
CA ILE A 11 -9.39 -2.58 -19.60
C ILE A 11 -8.03 -3.05 -19.12
N VAL A 12 -7.60 -2.54 -17.96
CA VAL A 12 -6.48 -3.12 -17.23
C VAL A 12 -7.05 -4.24 -16.37
N PRO A 13 -6.76 -5.51 -16.68
CA PRO A 13 -7.39 -6.63 -15.96
C PRO A 13 -7.02 -6.68 -14.49
N TYR A 14 -5.85 -6.20 -14.12
CA TYR A 14 -5.41 -6.12 -12.73
C TYR A 14 -4.38 -5.01 -12.58
N ALA A 15 -4.47 -4.26 -11.49
CA ALA A 15 -3.47 -3.26 -11.16
C ALA A 15 -3.17 -3.34 -9.67
N LEU A 16 -1.89 -3.28 -9.35
CA LEU A 16 -1.42 -3.18 -7.98
C LEU A 16 -0.88 -1.78 -7.76
N TYR A 17 -1.44 -1.09 -6.77
CA TYR A 17 -1.04 0.26 -6.40
C TYR A 17 -0.23 0.24 -5.12
N ARG A 18 0.82 1.01 -5.11
CA ARG A 18 1.65 1.23 -3.92
C ARG A 18 1.46 2.67 -3.45
N VAL A 19 1.14 2.82 -2.17
CA VAL A 19 0.89 4.13 -1.56
C VAL A 19 1.81 4.30 -0.37
N HIS A 20 2.40 5.47 -0.24
CA HIS A 20 3.21 5.84 0.92
C HIS A 20 2.49 6.88 1.75
N GLY A 21 2.54 6.70 3.05
CA GLY A 21 1.96 7.65 3.98
C GLY A 21 2.91 7.89 5.15
N PHE A 22 2.68 8.98 5.86
CA PHE A 22 3.51 9.39 6.98
C PHE A 22 2.65 9.80 8.15
N ILE A 23 3.10 9.47 9.36
CA ILE A 23 2.49 9.94 10.59
C ILE A 23 3.59 10.60 11.42
N SER A 24 3.38 11.87 11.73
CA SER A 24 4.32 12.62 12.55
C SER A 24 3.97 12.46 14.02
N ALA A 25 4.91 11.96 14.81
CA ALA A 25 4.73 11.81 16.25
C ALA A 25 4.56 13.16 16.93
N ASN A 26 5.24 14.21 16.45
CA ASN A 26 5.07 15.55 16.98
C ASN A 26 3.66 16.09 16.77
N LEU A 27 3.12 15.94 15.59
CA LEU A 27 1.76 16.38 15.29
C LEU A 27 0.73 15.54 16.04
N ALA A 28 0.95 14.25 16.16
CA ALA A 28 0.09 13.37 16.93
C ALA A 28 0.04 13.79 18.40
N ALA A 29 1.19 14.10 18.99
CA ALA A 29 1.24 14.57 20.37
C ALA A 29 0.49 15.88 20.57
N LYS A 30 0.59 16.81 19.62
CA LYS A 30 -0.10 18.11 19.70
C LYS A 30 -1.61 18.00 19.53
N THR A 31 -2.08 17.04 18.77
CA THR A 31 -3.51 16.85 18.51
C THR A 31 -4.17 15.87 19.45
N GLY A 32 -3.42 15.23 20.34
CA GLY A 32 -3.94 14.21 21.24
C GLY A 32 -4.18 12.87 20.60
N PHE A 33 -3.58 12.61 19.46
CA PHE A 33 -3.67 11.34 18.74
C PHE A 33 -2.92 10.27 19.52
N SER A 34 -3.62 9.26 20.01
CA SER A 34 -3.08 8.23 20.89
C SER A 34 -2.66 6.98 20.14
N ASP A 35 -1.98 6.07 20.82
CA ASP A 35 -1.66 4.74 20.26
C ASP A 35 -2.92 3.96 19.92
N GLU A 36 -3.97 4.12 20.71
CA GLU A 36 -5.27 3.50 20.41
C GLU A 36 -5.85 4.04 19.11
N ASP A 37 -5.77 5.35 18.89
CA ASP A 37 -6.19 5.97 17.64
C ASP A 37 -5.37 5.45 16.47
N LEU A 38 -4.08 5.21 16.66
CA LEU A 38 -3.20 4.68 15.65
C LEU A 38 -3.60 3.25 15.25
N GLN A 39 -3.96 2.42 16.24
CA GLN A 39 -4.45 1.07 15.95
C GLN A 39 -5.75 1.09 15.14
N LYS A 40 -6.64 2.02 15.46
CA LYS A 40 -7.87 2.21 14.69
C LYS A 40 -7.57 2.64 13.25
N LEU A 41 -6.56 3.48 13.05
CA LEU A 41 -6.14 3.89 11.72
C LEU A 41 -5.64 2.69 10.91
N TRP A 42 -4.82 1.83 11.53
CA TRP A 42 -4.33 0.64 10.85
C TRP A 42 -5.47 -0.31 10.45
N GLN A 43 -6.45 -0.46 11.32
CA GLN A 43 -7.63 -1.26 11.00
C GLN A 43 -8.42 -0.64 9.85
N ALA A 44 -8.60 0.66 9.87
CA ALA A 44 -9.33 1.36 8.83
C ALA A 44 -8.63 1.21 7.46
N LEU A 45 -7.32 1.31 7.41
CA LEU A 45 -6.57 1.13 6.17
C LEU A 45 -6.69 -0.28 5.61
N GLN A 46 -6.76 -1.28 6.48
CA GLN A 46 -6.94 -2.66 6.06
C GLN A 46 -8.32 -2.91 5.48
N MET A 47 -9.33 -2.17 5.94
CA MET A 47 -10.73 -2.42 5.61
C MET A 47 -11.35 -1.38 4.68
N MET A 48 -10.60 -0.33 4.32
CA MET A 48 -11.20 0.85 3.69
C MET A 48 -11.92 0.56 2.37
N PHE A 49 -11.46 -0.41 1.60
CA PHE A 49 -12.08 -0.73 0.32
C PHE A 49 -13.23 -1.71 0.45
N GLU A 50 -13.42 -2.33 1.60
CA GLU A 50 -14.53 -3.25 1.82
C GLU A 50 -15.87 -2.51 1.87
N TYR A 51 -15.84 -1.25 2.30
CA TYR A 51 -17.04 -0.44 2.48
C TYR A 51 -17.22 0.63 1.40
N ASP A 52 -16.20 0.87 0.58
CA ASP A 52 -16.22 1.93 -0.40
C ASP A 52 -16.04 1.38 -1.80
N ARG A 53 -17.13 0.81 -2.33
CA ARG A 53 -17.14 0.27 -3.68
C ARG A 53 -17.86 1.20 -4.62
N SER A 54 -17.32 1.35 -5.82
CA SER A 54 -17.99 2.09 -6.87
C SER A 54 -17.98 1.29 -8.17
N ALA A 55 -18.96 1.55 -9.03
CA ALA A 55 -19.03 0.88 -10.32
C ALA A 55 -17.80 1.16 -11.20
N ALA A 56 -17.21 2.33 -11.03
CA ALA A 56 -16.03 2.72 -11.81
C ALA A 56 -14.76 2.03 -11.35
N ARG A 57 -14.65 1.72 -10.06
CA ARG A 57 -13.47 1.08 -9.50
C ARG A 57 -13.52 -0.44 -9.48
N GLY A 58 -14.72 -0.99 -9.50
CA GLY A 58 -14.89 -2.43 -9.35
C GLY A 58 -14.45 -2.90 -7.97
N GLU A 59 -13.78 -4.03 -7.91
CA GLU A 59 -13.28 -4.59 -6.66
C GLU A 59 -11.89 -4.07 -6.34
N MET A 60 -11.76 -3.46 -5.19
CA MET A 60 -10.46 -3.04 -4.64
C MET A 60 -10.31 -3.61 -3.24
N THR A 61 -9.10 -4.02 -2.91
CA THR A 61 -8.81 -4.52 -1.57
C THR A 61 -7.38 -4.16 -1.18
N ALA A 62 -7.18 -3.91 0.11
CA ALA A 62 -5.84 -3.73 0.63
C ALA A 62 -5.15 -5.11 0.71
N ARG A 63 -3.99 -5.23 0.11
CA ARG A 63 -3.25 -6.49 0.02
C ARG A 63 -2.11 -6.58 1.00
N LYS A 64 -1.47 -5.47 1.28
CA LYS A 64 -0.36 -5.39 2.23
C LYS A 64 -0.40 -4.06 2.94
N LEU A 65 -0.11 -4.07 4.22
CA LEU A 65 0.15 -2.88 5.01
C LEU A 65 1.44 -3.10 5.77
N ILE A 66 2.45 -2.31 5.43
CA ILE A 66 3.78 -2.41 6.01
C ILE A 66 4.05 -1.12 6.76
N ILE A 67 4.38 -1.24 8.03
CA ILE A 67 4.57 -0.10 8.91
C ILE A 67 6.02 -0.09 9.39
N PHE A 68 6.68 1.04 9.21
CA PHE A 68 7.99 1.30 9.78
C PHE A 68 7.83 2.19 11.00
N LYS A 69 8.08 1.64 12.16
CA LYS A 69 8.00 2.38 13.42
C LYS A 69 9.38 2.89 13.78
N HIS A 70 9.47 4.20 14.01
CA HIS A 70 10.67 4.83 14.52
C HIS A 70 10.62 4.87 16.04
N ASP A 71 11.73 4.60 16.70
CA ASP A 71 11.81 4.69 18.15
C ASP A 71 12.11 6.12 18.64
N SER A 72 12.32 7.06 17.71
CA SER A 72 12.58 8.46 18.00
C SER A 72 11.49 9.33 17.37
N ILE A 73 11.07 10.37 18.10
CA ILE A 73 10.09 11.36 17.64
C ILE A 73 10.54 12.04 16.35
N LEU A 74 11.84 12.26 16.21
CA LEU A 74 12.42 12.92 15.03
C LEU A 74 12.63 11.99 13.84
N GLY A 75 12.41 10.70 14.06
CA GLY A 75 12.68 9.68 13.06
C GLY A 75 14.10 9.16 13.17
N SER A 76 14.27 7.87 12.96
CA SER A 76 15.56 7.19 13.11
C SER A 76 16.29 7.01 11.79
N GLN A 77 15.53 6.95 10.68
CA GLN A 77 16.07 6.75 9.35
C GLN A 77 15.31 7.59 8.33
N PRO A 78 15.96 8.02 7.24
CA PRO A 78 15.26 8.72 6.16
C PRO A 78 14.18 7.84 5.53
N ALA A 79 13.04 8.45 5.21
CA ALA A 79 11.89 7.73 4.67
C ALA A 79 12.23 6.97 3.38
N HIS A 80 13.01 7.56 2.47
CA HIS A 80 13.35 6.90 1.21
C HIS A 80 14.12 5.60 1.42
N LYS A 81 14.97 5.52 2.45
CA LYS A 81 15.70 4.29 2.77
C LYS A 81 14.78 3.19 3.28
N LEU A 82 13.70 3.57 3.96
CA LEU A 82 12.72 2.61 4.42
C LEU A 82 11.86 2.09 3.27
N PHE A 83 11.43 2.98 2.40
CA PHE A 83 10.61 2.59 1.25
C PHE A 83 11.38 1.71 0.25
N GLU A 84 12.67 1.90 0.11
CA GLU A 84 13.53 1.05 -0.72
C GLU A 84 13.62 -0.39 -0.23
N ARG A 85 13.31 -0.63 1.04
CA ARG A 85 13.31 -1.97 1.60
C ARG A 85 12.15 -2.83 1.15
N VAL A 86 11.13 -2.20 0.57
CA VAL A 86 9.97 -2.90 0.04
C VAL A 86 10.07 -2.86 -1.47
N THR A 87 10.19 -4.03 -2.08
CA THR A 87 10.23 -4.16 -3.53
C THR A 87 9.04 -4.95 -4.03
N VAL A 88 8.51 -4.54 -5.18
CA VAL A 88 7.40 -5.20 -5.84
C VAL A 88 7.88 -5.62 -7.23
N GLU A 89 7.80 -6.92 -7.50
CA GLU A 89 8.26 -7.48 -8.78
C GLU A 89 7.16 -8.33 -9.39
N ARG A 90 7.13 -8.34 -10.74
CA ARG A 90 6.29 -9.31 -11.44
C ARG A 90 6.92 -10.70 -11.31
N VAL A 91 6.12 -11.67 -10.94
CA VAL A 91 6.53 -13.07 -11.04
C VAL A 91 6.61 -13.42 -12.52
N GLN A 92 7.66 -14.12 -12.91
CA GLN A 92 7.83 -14.51 -14.30
C GLN A 92 6.66 -15.34 -14.77
N GLY A 93 5.94 -14.80 -15.76
CA GLY A 93 4.95 -15.53 -16.51
C GLY A 93 5.32 -15.44 -17.99
N GLU A 94 4.36 -15.71 -18.84
CA GLU A 94 4.57 -15.52 -20.28
C GLU A 94 4.88 -14.04 -20.55
N SER A 95 5.94 -13.81 -21.30
CA SER A 95 6.39 -12.49 -21.67
C SER A 95 5.26 -11.74 -22.39
N GLY A 96 4.94 -10.55 -21.90
CA GLY A 96 3.94 -9.69 -22.50
C GLY A 96 2.52 -9.88 -22.00
N SER A 97 2.26 -10.88 -21.16
CA SER A 97 0.93 -11.06 -20.58
C SER A 97 0.67 -10.04 -19.48
N PRO A 98 -0.50 -9.38 -19.47
CA PRO A 98 -0.83 -8.48 -18.37
C PRO A 98 -1.06 -9.26 -17.08
N ALA A 99 -0.84 -8.60 -15.94
CA ALA A 99 -1.14 -9.20 -14.66
C ALA A 99 -2.66 -9.42 -14.52
N ALA A 100 -3.04 -10.53 -13.91
CA ALA A 100 -4.44 -10.89 -13.71
C ALA A 100 -4.82 -11.02 -12.24
N ALA A 101 -3.85 -11.16 -11.35
CA ALA A 101 -4.09 -11.39 -9.93
C ALA A 101 -2.92 -10.89 -9.08
N PHE A 102 -3.15 -10.78 -7.79
CA PHE A 102 -2.11 -10.40 -6.84
C PHE A 102 -0.94 -11.41 -6.84
N SER A 103 -1.22 -12.68 -7.09
CA SER A 103 -0.19 -13.72 -7.16
C SER A 103 0.79 -13.54 -8.33
N ASP A 104 0.47 -12.67 -9.28
CA ASP A 104 1.38 -12.31 -10.35
C ASP A 104 2.48 -11.34 -9.91
N TYR A 105 2.43 -10.89 -8.67
CA TYR A 105 3.41 -10.01 -8.08
C TYR A 105 4.07 -10.66 -6.87
N ARG A 106 5.31 -10.28 -6.65
CA ARG A 106 6.04 -10.67 -5.44
C ARG A 106 6.41 -9.41 -4.67
N ILE A 107 6.02 -9.36 -3.41
CA ILE A 107 6.38 -8.27 -2.53
C ILE A 107 7.47 -8.78 -1.59
N ASN A 108 8.64 -8.18 -1.66
CA ASN A 108 9.76 -8.51 -0.80
C ASN A 108 10.01 -7.36 0.16
N VAL A 109 10.16 -7.72 1.44
CA VAL A 109 10.50 -6.76 2.49
C VAL A 109 11.87 -7.15 3.02
N ASP A 110 12.84 -6.26 2.87
CA ASP A 110 14.15 -6.44 3.48
C ASP A 110 14.03 -6.20 4.98
N ARG A 111 14.11 -7.27 5.75
CA ARG A 111 13.95 -7.24 7.20
C ARG A 111 15.24 -7.15 7.95
N GLU A 112 16.34 -6.90 7.26
CA GLU A 112 17.61 -6.69 7.92
C GLU A 112 17.47 -5.57 8.96
N ALA A 113 18.00 -5.81 10.16
CA ALA A 113 17.82 -4.90 11.28
C ALA A 113 18.36 -3.50 10.96
N LEU A 114 17.52 -2.50 11.17
CA LEU A 114 17.90 -1.10 11.12
C LEU A 114 17.80 -0.52 12.52
N GLN A 115 18.80 0.24 12.89
CA GLN A 115 18.82 0.90 14.19
C GLN A 115 17.62 1.84 14.34
N GLY A 116 16.84 1.64 15.36
CA GLY A 116 15.72 2.49 15.70
C GLY A 116 14.46 2.26 14.88
N ILE A 117 14.39 1.17 14.12
CA ILE A 117 13.24 0.87 13.26
C ILE A 117 12.68 -0.50 13.59
N THR A 118 11.38 -0.57 13.74
CA THR A 118 10.63 -1.82 13.85
C THR A 118 9.70 -1.94 12.65
N ILE A 119 9.69 -3.10 12.01
CA ILE A 119 8.85 -3.36 10.84
C ILE A 119 7.69 -4.25 11.24
N GLU A 120 6.46 -3.81 10.93
CA GLU A 120 5.27 -4.61 11.12
C GLU A 120 4.55 -4.82 9.79
N GLU A 121 4.12 -6.04 9.54
CA GLU A 121 3.22 -6.36 8.43
C GLU A 121 1.88 -6.77 9.01
N LEU A 122 0.80 -6.11 8.57
CA LEU A 122 -0.55 -6.35 9.09
C LEU A 122 -1.47 -7.08 8.11
N LEU A 123 -1.03 -7.31 6.88
CA LEU A 123 -1.79 -8.09 5.90
C LEU A 123 -0.92 -9.15 5.23
#